data_66077f1dfad6020b78b582288c0c8ef8
#
_entry.id   66077f1dfad6020b78b582288c0c8ef8
#
_cell.length_a   1.000
_cell.length_b   1.000
_cell.length_c   1.000
_cell.angle_alpha   90.00
_cell.angle_beta   90.00
_cell.angle_gamma   90.00
#
_symmetry.space_group_name_H-M   'P 1'
#
loop_
_entity.id
_entity.type
_entity.pdbx_description
1 polymer ?
#
loop_
_entity_poly.entity_id
_entity_poly.type
_entity_poly.pdbx_seq_one_letter_code
_entity_poly.pdbx_strand_id
1 'polypeptide(L)'
;MQVLRRVITCAALLALAGCDPARVARLEEGVSTETQVRQQFGEPVTVTVLPDGAKVLDYPRQPEGWTNYRITIGPDGKMSSLRQLLHADNFARVHPGLATEQVRELLGRPAKMQPWPLKNETEWQWRFRPDVNRSQLFSVFFGPDSRVLRTAVSDDPAEQAQAGR
;
A
#
# COMPACT_ATOMS: atom_id res chain seq x y z
N MET A 1 -6.41 -31.79 41.10
CA MET A 1 -6.12 -32.11 39.69
C MET A 1 -6.95 -31.24 38.75
N GLN A 2 -6.89 -29.91 38.83
CA GLN A 2 -7.68 -28.98 37.97
C GLN A 2 -6.87 -27.73 37.51
N VAL A 3 -5.55 -27.71 37.64
CA VAL A 3 -4.72 -26.52 37.31
C VAL A 3 -3.99 -26.64 35.96
N LEU A 4 -4.00 -27.80 35.30
CA LEU A 4 -3.20 -28.08 34.10
C LEU A 4 -3.94 -27.91 32.77
N ARG A 5 -5.13 -27.30 32.73
CA ARG A 5 -5.96 -27.24 31.50
C ARG A 5 -6.13 -25.83 30.93
N ARG A 6 -5.47 -24.79 31.46
CA ARG A 6 -5.63 -23.38 31.01
C ARG A 6 -4.44 -22.74 30.32
N VAL A 7 -3.37 -23.46 29.96
CA VAL A 7 -2.14 -22.87 29.37
C VAL A 7 -2.00 -23.10 27.85
N ILE A 8 -2.89 -23.85 27.21
CA ILE A 8 -2.73 -24.24 25.80
C ILE A 8 -3.46 -23.35 24.79
N THR A 9 -4.18 -22.31 25.19
CA THR A 9 -5.03 -21.53 24.27
C THR A 9 -4.44 -20.16 23.85
N CYS A 10 -3.23 -19.78 24.28
CA CYS A 10 -2.61 -18.49 23.93
C CYS A 10 -1.46 -18.54 22.91
N ALA A 11 -1.11 -19.70 22.37
CA ALA A 11 0.08 -19.85 21.51
C ALA A 11 -0.19 -19.75 20.00
N ALA A 12 -1.40 -19.45 19.55
CA ALA A 12 -1.78 -19.53 18.12
C ALA A 12 -1.90 -18.18 17.39
N LEU A 13 -1.54 -17.05 17.99
CA LEU A 13 -1.78 -15.70 17.40
C LEU A 13 -0.52 -14.89 17.06
N LEU A 14 0.67 -15.48 17.07
CA LEU A 14 1.95 -14.77 16.85
C LEU A 14 2.66 -15.06 15.53
N ALA A 15 1.98 -15.57 14.50
CA ALA A 15 2.62 -15.98 13.24
C ALA A 15 2.36 -15.07 12.03
N LEU A 16 2.00 -13.80 12.17
CA LEU A 16 1.66 -12.91 11.04
C LEU A 16 2.59 -11.70 10.83
N ALA A 17 3.71 -11.61 11.50
CA ALA A 17 4.72 -10.58 11.25
C ALA A 17 5.77 -11.05 10.23
N GLY A 18 5.35 -11.63 9.10
CA GLY A 18 6.24 -11.83 7.96
C GLY A 18 6.45 -10.51 7.23
N CYS A 19 7.70 -10.03 7.11
CA CYS A 19 8.03 -8.87 6.31
C CYS A 19 7.50 -9.05 4.89
N ASP A 20 6.87 -8.01 4.30
CA ASP A 20 6.31 -8.06 2.94
C ASP A 20 7.30 -8.60 1.88
N PRO A 21 8.63 -8.31 1.91
CA PRO A 21 9.59 -8.91 1.00
C PRO A 21 9.62 -10.44 1.01
N ALA A 22 9.50 -11.06 2.20
CA ALA A 22 9.47 -12.52 2.31
C ALA A 22 8.17 -13.13 1.75
N ARG A 23 7.05 -12.39 1.80
CA ARG A 23 5.78 -12.80 1.20
C ARG A 23 5.82 -12.70 -0.32
N VAL A 24 6.38 -11.59 -0.83
CA VAL A 24 6.61 -11.38 -2.27
C VAL A 24 7.47 -12.49 -2.84
N ALA A 25 8.58 -12.87 -2.18
CA ALA A 25 9.51 -13.89 -2.64
C ALA A 25 8.90 -15.31 -2.74
N ARG A 26 7.72 -15.54 -2.16
CA ARG A 26 7.00 -16.82 -2.24
C ARG A 26 6.00 -16.90 -3.38
N LEU A 27 5.85 -15.82 -4.14
CA LEU A 27 4.91 -15.73 -5.24
C LEU A 27 5.65 -15.56 -6.55
N GLU A 28 5.14 -16.21 -7.60
CA GLU A 28 5.73 -16.20 -8.94
C GLU A 28 4.66 -15.87 -9.97
N GLU A 29 4.93 -14.86 -10.81
CA GLU A 29 4.04 -14.43 -11.90
C GLU A 29 3.87 -15.57 -12.91
N GLY A 30 2.65 -15.81 -13.36
CA GLY A 30 2.26 -16.90 -14.25
C GLY A 30 2.08 -18.26 -13.57
N VAL A 31 2.47 -18.41 -12.31
CA VAL A 31 2.43 -19.68 -11.56
C VAL A 31 1.49 -19.63 -10.36
N SER A 32 1.68 -18.65 -9.49
CA SER A 32 0.91 -18.53 -8.23
C SER A 32 -0.57 -18.25 -8.49
N THR A 33 -1.45 -18.94 -7.77
CA THR A 33 -2.90 -18.77 -7.86
C THR A 33 -3.41 -17.64 -6.96
N GLU A 34 -4.64 -17.15 -7.19
CA GLU A 34 -5.32 -16.20 -6.31
C GLU A 34 -5.35 -16.70 -4.85
N THR A 35 -5.60 -18.00 -4.64
CA THR A 35 -5.61 -18.60 -3.29
C THR A 35 -4.25 -18.45 -2.60
N GLN A 36 -3.15 -18.71 -3.31
CA GLN A 36 -1.81 -18.53 -2.75
C GLN A 36 -1.48 -17.06 -2.47
N VAL A 37 -1.92 -16.13 -3.33
CA VAL A 37 -1.80 -14.69 -3.07
C VAL A 37 -2.52 -14.32 -1.78
N ARG A 38 -3.77 -14.74 -1.59
CA ARG A 38 -4.55 -14.48 -0.36
C ARG A 38 -3.93 -15.14 0.88
N GLN A 39 -3.33 -16.31 0.76
CA GLN A 39 -2.60 -16.95 1.86
C GLN A 39 -1.38 -16.14 2.30
N GLN A 40 -0.67 -15.47 1.38
CA GLN A 40 0.52 -14.67 1.69
C GLN A 40 0.17 -13.24 2.13
N PHE A 41 -0.80 -12.58 1.49
CA PHE A 41 -1.12 -11.17 1.70
C PHE A 41 -2.35 -10.93 2.57
N GLY A 42 -3.16 -11.96 2.82
CA GLY A 42 -4.48 -11.85 3.45
C GLY A 42 -5.56 -11.44 2.45
N GLU A 43 -6.69 -10.95 2.97
CA GLU A 43 -7.75 -10.42 2.13
C GLU A 43 -7.39 -9.04 1.57
N PRO A 44 -7.62 -8.78 0.27
CA PRO A 44 -7.41 -7.46 -0.31
C PRO A 44 -8.44 -6.46 0.22
N VAL A 45 -8.05 -5.20 0.32
CA VAL A 45 -8.98 -4.11 0.69
C VAL A 45 -9.99 -3.83 -0.44
N THR A 46 -9.55 -3.99 -1.69
CA THR A 46 -10.40 -3.80 -2.86
C THR A 46 -10.12 -4.90 -3.88
N VAL A 47 -11.20 -5.39 -4.51
CA VAL A 47 -11.16 -6.28 -5.68
C VAL A 47 -11.90 -5.59 -6.81
N THR A 48 -11.21 -5.35 -7.93
CA THR A 48 -11.81 -4.83 -9.16
C THR A 48 -11.78 -5.92 -10.23
N VAL A 49 -12.94 -6.25 -10.79
CA VAL A 49 -13.03 -7.19 -11.90
C VAL A 49 -12.95 -6.40 -13.21
N LEU A 50 -12.01 -6.79 -14.07
CA LEU A 50 -11.82 -6.19 -15.38
C LEU A 50 -12.74 -6.84 -16.45
N PRO A 51 -12.98 -6.18 -17.60
CA PRO A 51 -13.88 -6.67 -18.64
C PRO A 51 -13.47 -8.04 -19.23
N ASP A 52 -12.18 -8.37 -19.19
CA ASP A 52 -11.62 -9.65 -19.64
C ASP A 52 -11.72 -10.78 -18.60
N GLY A 53 -12.30 -10.50 -17.43
CA GLY A 53 -12.43 -11.43 -16.31
C GLY A 53 -11.23 -11.46 -15.38
N ALA A 54 -10.14 -10.73 -15.65
CA ALA A 54 -9.04 -10.55 -14.71
C ALA A 54 -9.49 -9.79 -13.47
N LYS A 55 -8.78 -9.97 -12.36
CA LYS A 55 -9.07 -9.28 -11.09
C LYS A 55 -7.84 -8.48 -10.64
N VAL A 56 -8.08 -7.26 -10.21
CA VAL A 56 -7.07 -6.42 -9.56
C VAL A 56 -7.33 -6.43 -8.06
N LEU A 57 -6.35 -6.87 -7.29
CA LEU A 57 -6.38 -6.97 -5.83
C LEU A 57 -5.48 -5.89 -5.23
N ASP A 58 -6.06 -4.95 -4.47
CA ASP A 58 -5.29 -3.89 -3.82
C ASP A 58 -5.02 -4.22 -2.34
N TYR A 59 -3.75 -4.14 -1.96
CA TYR A 59 -3.23 -4.38 -0.62
C TYR A 59 -2.48 -3.15 -0.09
N PRO A 60 -3.17 -2.07 0.29
CA PRO A 60 -2.52 -0.92 0.90
C PRO A 60 -2.02 -1.28 2.31
N ARG A 61 -0.79 -0.88 2.61
CA ARG A 61 -0.20 -0.97 3.95
C ARG A 61 -0.26 0.38 4.69
N GLN A 62 -0.81 1.39 4.04
CA GLN A 62 -1.01 2.72 4.62
C GLN A 62 -2.16 2.71 5.66
N PRO A 63 -2.05 3.51 6.74
CA PRO A 63 -0.98 4.45 7.10
C PRO A 63 0.17 3.83 7.91
N GLU A 64 0.07 2.58 8.40
CA GLU A 64 1.04 1.96 9.31
C GLU A 64 2.33 1.52 8.59
N GLY A 65 2.21 1.16 7.32
CA GLY A 65 3.33 0.67 6.50
C GLY A 65 3.83 1.70 5.48
N TRP A 66 4.79 1.27 4.65
CA TRP A 66 5.48 2.10 3.65
C TRP A 66 5.28 1.61 2.22
N THR A 67 4.36 0.68 2.02
CA THR A 67 4.11 0.04 0.72
C THR A 67 2.63 0.02 0.39
N ASN A 68 2.32 0.02 -0.90
CA ASN A 68 1.02 -0.37 -1.44
C ASN A 68 1.29 -1.40 -2.53
N TYR A 69 0.66 -2.56 -2.43
CA TYR A 69 0.76 -3.58 -3.46
C TYR A 69 -0.51 -3.65 -4.28
N ARG A 70 -0.34 -3.82 -5.58
CA ARG A 70 -1.38 -4.18 -6.52
C ARG A 70 -1.00 -5.50 -7.17
N ILE A 71 -1.92 -6.47 -7.09
CA ILE A 71 -1.71 -7.80 -7.63
C ILE A 71 -2.83 -8.08 -8.63
N THR A 72 -2.46 -8.46 -9.85
CA THR A 72 -3.42 -8.82 -10.88
C THR A 72 -3.49 -10.34 -11.00
N ILE A 73 -4.71 -10.86 -10.99
CA ILE A 73 -5.01 -12.26 -11.27
C ILE A 73 -5.62 -12.31 -12.66
N GLY A 74 -5.02 -13.07 -13.54
CA GLY A 74 -5.52 -13.29 -14.89
C GLY A 74 -6.85 -14.07 -14.91
N PRO A 75 -7.52 -14.12 -16.06
CA PRO A 75 -8.78 -14.88 -16.22
C PRO A 75 -8.58 -16.40 -16.01
N ASP A 76 -7.35 -16.89 -16.10
CA ASP A 76 -6.94 -18.26 -15.79
C ASP A 76 -6.78 -18.54 -14.28
N GLY A 77 -7.03 -17.54 -13.42
CA GLY A 77 -6.89 -17.62 -11.95
C GLY A 77 -5.46 -17.54 -11.43
N LYS A 78 -4.48 -17.29 -12.28
CA LYS A 78 -3.07 -17.13 -11.89
C LYS A 78 -2.69 -15.66 -11.76
N MET A 79 -1.72 -15.39 -10.88
CA MET A 79 -1.13 -14.07 -10.71
C MET A 79 -0.37 -13.67 -11.97
N SER A 80 -0.85 -12.68 -12.71
CA SER A 80 -0.19 -12.14 -13.90
C SER A 80 0.79 -11.01 -13.58
N SER A 81 0.58 -10.30 -12.45
CA SER A 81 1.54 -9.28 -12.00
C SER A 81 1.44 -9.02 -10.49
N LEU A 82 2.58 -8.68 -9.88
CA LEU A 82 2.69 -8.15 -8.53
C LEU A 82 3.50 -6.86 -8.57
N ARG A 83 2.91 -5.74 -8.17
CA ARG A 83 3.55 -4.41 -8.23
C ARG A 83 3.47 -3.73 -6.87
N GLN A 84 4.63 -3.26 -6.37
CA GLN A 84 4.71 -2.29 -5.29
C GLN A 84 4.60 -0.89 -5.94
N LEU A 85 3.67 -0.07 -5.45
CA LEU A 85 3.30 1.18 -6.12
C LEU A 85 4.10 2.40 -5.66
N LEU A 86 4.65 2.38 -4.42
CA LEU A 86 5.29 3.54 -3.80
C LEU A 86 6.81 3.53 -4.05
N HIS A 87 7.21 3.85 -5.27
CA HIS A 87 8.60 3.95 -5.69
C HIS A 87 8.82 5.13 -6.66
N ALA A 88 10.09 5.51 -6.85
CA ALA A 88 10.49 6.71 -7.57
C ALA A 88 9.88 6.83 -8.97
N ASP A 89 9.83 5.73 -9.74
CA ASP A 89 9.30 5.75 -11.10
C ASP A 89 7.80 6.10 -11.15
N ASN A 90 7.01 5.59 -10.19
CA ASN A 90 5.59 5.96 -10.10
C ASN A 90 5.40 7.38 -9.59
N PHE A 91 6.25 7.84 -8.65
CA PHE A 91 6.20 9.22 -8.19
C PHE A 91 6.51 10.21 -9.33
N ALA A 92 7.48 9.90 -10.19
CA ALA A 92 7.82 10.71 -11.35
C ALA A 92 6.68 10.84 -12.39
N ARG A 93 5.74 9.89 -12.39
CA ARG A 93 4.55 9.92 -13.27
C ARG A 93 3.46 10.85 -12.75
N VAL A 94 3.54 11.26 -11.48
CA VAL A 94 2.57 12.19 -10.89
C VAL A 94 3.00 13.62 -11.23
N HIS A 95 2.28 14.25 -12.15
CA HIS A 95 2.57 15.60 -12.65
C HIS A 95 1.31 16.49 -12.58
N PRO A 96 1.47 17.83 -12.65
CA PRO A 96 0.34 18.74 -12.66
C PRO A 96 -0.70 18.40 -13.73
N GLY A 97 -1.98 18.53 -13.38
CA GLY A 97 -3.12 18.26 -14.26
C GLY A 97 -3.70 16.84 -14.16
N LEU A 98 -2.99 15.86 -13.55
CA LEU A 98 -3.58 14.53 -13.30
C LEU A 98 -4.79 14.63 -12.37
N ALA A 99 -5.84 13.86 -12.65
CA ALA A 99 -6.99 13.72 -11.77
C ALA A 99 -6.68 12.83 -10.56
N THR A 100 -7.43 12.98 -9.48
CA THR A 100 -7.33 12.18 -8.25
C THR A 100 -7.37 10.68 -8.53
N GLU A 101 -8.23 10.23 -9.45
CA GLU A 101 -8.38 8.82 -9.84
C GLU A 101 -7.10 8.28 -10.48
N GLN A 102 -6.45 9.07 -11.34
CA GLN A 102 -5.20 8.70 -12.00
C GLN A 102 -4.05 8.59 -10.97
N VAL A 103 -4.00 9.50 -9.99
CA VAL A 103 -3.02 9.41 -8.90
C VAL A 103 -3.29 8.17 -8.03
N ARG A 104 -4.55 7.87 -7.73
CA ARG A 104 -4.92 6.66 -6.97
C ARG A 104 -4.60 5.38 -7.75
N GLU A 105 -4.72 5.42 -9.08
CA GLU A 105 -4.29 4.30 -9.92
C GLU A 105 -2.77 4.08 -9.85
N LEU A 106 -1.97 5.14 -9.84
CA LEU A 106 -0.52 5.08 -9.75
C LEU A 106 -0.01 4.65 -8.37
N LEU A 107 -0.59 5.18 -7.28
CA LEU A 107 -0.03 5.10 -5.94
C LEU A 107 -0.89 4.28 -4.95
N GLY A 108 -2.11 3.95 -5.32
CA GLY A 108 -3.06 3.29 -4.43
C GLY A 108 -3.60 4.24 -3.34
N ARG A 109 -4.11 3.65 -2.26
CA ARG A 109 -4.70 4.40 -1.13
C ARG A 109 -3.64 5.25 -0.41
N PRO A 110 -3.90 6.57 -0.16
CA PRO A 110 -3.01 7.40 0.64
C PRO A 110 -3.09 7.06 2.14
N ALA A 111 -2.02 7.38 2.87
CA ALA A 111 -1.96 7.31 4.33
C ALA A 111 -2.85 8.35 4.99
N LYS A 112 -2.88 9.56 4.41
CA LYS A 112 -3.62 10.71 4.92
C LYS A 112 -4.15 11.56 3.77
N MET A 113 -5.32 12.13 3.99
CA MET A 113 -5.92 13.19 3.16
C MET A 113 -6.20 14.38 4.06
N GLN A 114 -5.62 15.53 3.74
CA GLN A 114 -5.69 16.74 4.55
C GLN A 114 -6.21 17.92 3.73
N PRO A 115 -7.39 18.47 4.04
CA PRO A 115 -7.85 19.71 3.41
C PRO A 115 -7.08 20.92 3.96
N TRP A 116 -6.79 21.87 3.07
CA TRP A 116 -6.19 23.18 3.35
C TRP A 116 -7.15 24.29 2.90
N PRO A 117 -8.20 24.62 3.68
CA PRO A 117 -9.27 25.52 3.24
C PRO A 117 -8.79 26.91 2.81
N LEU A 118 -7.79 27.48 3.52
CA LEU A 118 -7.25 28.81 3.17
C LEU A 118 -6.52 28.86 1.83
N LYS A 119 -6.04 27.70 1.34
CA LYS A 119 -5.37 27.56 0.03
C LYS A 119 -6.30 26.99 -1.02
N ASN A 120 -7.49 26.56 -0.65
CA ASN A 120 -8.42 25.84 -1.53
C ASN A 120 -7.78 24.57 -2.13
N GLU A 121 -6.98 23.86 -1.34
CA GLU A 121 -6.22 22.68 -1.73
C GLU A 121 -6.59 21.48 -0.87
N THR A 122 -6.37 20.27 -1.40
CA THR A 122 -6.36 19.02 -0.63
C THR A 122 -5.04 18.33 -0.83
N GLU A 123 -4.38 17.94 0.26
CA GLU A 123 -3.13 17.20 0.25
C GLU A 123 -3.39 15.73 0.50
N TRP A 124 -2.86 14.86 -0.36
CA TRP A 124 -2.79 13.44 -0.13
C TRP A 124 -1.35 13.04 0.13
N GLN A 125 -1.12 12.22 1.16
CA GLN A 125 0.20 11.81 1.61
C GLN A 125 0.34 10.29 1.55
N TRP A 126 1.49 9.81 1.08
CA TRP A 126 1.92 8.42 1.14
C TRP A 126 3.24 8.32 1.88
N ARG A 127 3.28 7.43 2.88
CA ARG A 127 4.54 7.07 3.54
C ARG A 127 5.29 6.07 2.68
N PHE A 128 6.59 6.28 2.49
CA PHE A 128 7.43 5.37 1.75
C PHE A 128 8.84 5.34 2.33
N ARG A 129 9.61 4.32 1.97
CA ARG A 129 11.02 4.20 2.34
C ARG A 129 11.87 4.15 1.07
N PRO A 130 12.69 5.19 0.81
CA PRO A 130 13.68 5.15 -0.26
C PRO A 130 14.81 4.16 0.04
N ASP A 131 15.09 3.95 1.33
CA ASP A 131 16.02 2.96 1.86
C ASP A 131 15.54 2.41 3.22
N VAL A 132 16.25 1.43 3.78
CA VAL A 132 15.83 0.73 5.01
C VAL A 132 15.83 1.60 6.27
N ASN A 133 16.59 2.70 6.26
CA ASN A 133 16.81 3.55 7.44
C ASN A 133 16.08 4.88 7.39
N ARG A 134 15.31 5.16 6.33
CA ARG A 134 14.72 6.46 6.11
C ARG A 134 13.27 6.37 5.68
N SER A 135 12.37 6.95 6.45
CA SER A 135 10.97 7.12 6.10
C SER A 135 10.71 8.53 5.59
N GLN A 136 9.95 8.61 4.50
CA GLN A 136 9.57 9.87 3.87
C GLN A 136 8.07 9.89 3.56
N LEU A 137 7.57 11.10 3.34
CA LEU A 137 6.24 11.37 2.80
C LEU A 137 6.36 11.84 1.36
N PHE A 138 5.61 11.21 0.46
CA PHE A 138 5.30 11.76 -0.84
C PHE A 138 3.93 12.44 -0.76
N SER A 139 3.89 13.74 -0.96
CA SER A 139 2.69 14.58 -0.90
C SER A 139 2.27 15.01 -2.30
N VAL A 140 0.97 14.90 -2.58
CA VAL A 140 0.33 15.41 -3.81
C VAL A 140 -0.74 16.42 -3.40
N PHE A 141 -0.66 17.62 -3.95
CA PHE A 141 -1.60 18.71 -3.69
C PHE A 141 -2.55 18.86 -4.87
N PHE A 142 -3.83 18.82 -4.57
CA PHE A 142 -4.92 18.95 -5.55
C PHE A 142 -5.62 20.28 -5.39
N GLY A 143 -5.98 20.89 -6.52
CA GLY A 143 -6.81 22.07 -6.59
C GLY A 143 -8.30 21.76 -6.38
N PRO A 144 -9.15 22.80 -6.42
CA PRO A 144 -10.60 22.68 -6.28
C PRO A 144 -11.25 21.87 -7.41
N ASP A 145 -10.58 21.73 -8.54
CA ASP A 145 -10.97 20.90 -9.69
C ASP A 145 -10.51 19.43 -9.57
N SER A 146 -9.99 19.04 -8.39
CA SER A 146 -9.47 17.68 -8.12
C SER A 146 -8.31 17.26 -9.03
N ARG A 147 -7.53 18.25 -9.51
CA ARG A 147 -6.33 18.01 -10.32
C ARG A 147 -5.07 18.33 -9.54
N VAL A 148 -4.00 17.59 -9.83
CA VAL A 148 -2.68 17.81 -9.24
C VAL A 148 -2.19 19.21 -9.58
N LEU A 149 -1.82 19.97 -8.56
CA LEU A 149 -1.13 21.26 -8.68
C LEU A 149 0.39 21.08 -8.62
N ARG A 150 0.85 20.28 -7.65
CA ARG A 150 2.27 20.01 -7.40
C ARG A 150 2.44 18.78 -6.52
N THR A 151 3.67 18.31 -6.45
CA THR A 151 4.11 17.26 -5.52
C THR A 151 5.23 17.76 -4.62
N ALA A 152 5.46 17.08 -3.50
CA ALA A 152 6.59 17.33 -2.60
C ALA A 152 7.04 16.03 -1.94
N VAL A 153 8.32 15.97 -1.56
CA VAL A 153 8.88 14.93 -0.70
C VAL A 153 9.40 15.59 0.57
N SER A 154 9.10 15.01 1.71
CA SER A 154 9.59 15.47 3.02
C SER A 154 9.92 14.28 3.90
N ASP A 155 10.71 14.50 4.94
CA ASP A 155 10.94 13.46 5.95
C ASP A 155 9.66 13.17 6.73
N ASP A 156 9.51 11.91 7.17
CA ASP A 156 8.34 11.47 7.93
C ASP A 156 8.46 11.93 9.39
N PRO A 157 7.59 12.83 9.88
CA PRO A 157 7.69 13.36 11.24
C PRO A 157 7.45 12.27 12.31
N ALA A 158 6.77 11.17 11.99
CA ALA A 158 6.57 10.07 12.91
C ALA A 158 7.88 9.32 13.21
N GLU A 159 8.82 9.26 12.27
CA GLU A 159 10.14 8.65 12.49
C GLU A 159 11.04 9.57 13.34
N GLN A 160 10.97 10.88 13.10
CA GLN A 160 11.72 11.86 13.91
C GLN A 160 11.28 11.86 15.38
N ALA A 161 9.98 11.69 15.65
CA ALA A 161 9.44 11.61 17.00
C ALA A 161 9.88 10.34 17.75
N GLN A 162 10.25 9.27 17.06
CA GLN A 162 10.77 8.02 17.65
C GLN A 162 12.28 8.08 17.92
N ALA A 163 13.03 8.78 17.08
CA ALA A 163 14.49 8.92 17.23
C ALA A 163 14.89 9.86 18.39
N GLY A 164 13.96 10.69 18.88
CA GLY A 164 14.17 11.64 19.99
C GLY A 164 13.78 11.09 21.38
N ARG A 165 13.46 9.80 21.51
CA ARG A 165 13.15 9.11 22.78
C ARG A 165 14.27 8.15 23.14
#